data_019e7a25d52c2cbe6cd3d494616de836
#
_entry.id   019e7a25d52c2cbe6cd3d494616de836
#
_cell.length_a   1.000
_cell.length_b   1.000
_cell.length_c   1.000
_cell.angle_alpha   90.00
_cell.angle_beta   90.00
_cell.angle_gamma   90.00
#
_symmetry.space_group_name_H-M   'P 1'
#
loop_
_entity.id
_entity.type
_entity.pdbx_description
1 polymer ?
#
loop_
_entity_poly.entity_id
_entity_poly.type
_entity_poly.pdbx_seq_one_letter_code
_entity_poly.pdbx_strand_id
1 'polypeptide(L)'
;MATPTDPTTTHHETYHGIGPKASALLARDQQVMVPMGRVYPLVIERGLGCEVWDVDGRRYLDMNAGIAVLSAGHSHPRLIKAAQDQLTRFTHMAGTDFYNEPMIKAAEKLVSLMPTGKEWQVFFTNSGTEAVEASIKLARYATGRQNIIAFYSSFHGRSYGSLSLTASKPRQRRGFFPLLPGVSHTYYPNCYRCPINLTYPSCNISCIDMIEQTLFQTTNPPEDVAAIIVESIQGEGGYVVPPHGSLRRLREICDNYGIMLIADEVQSGVGRTGKMWAFEHEGILPDIIASAKGLGGGLPLGAMIARAEHSRKWQPGSHGNTYGGNGLTCAVAYEVLSLVEEQLMANSAEVGAHLQRRLVDLQARYPVMGVVRGRGLMVGVEFVDPASGAPAKQLADEIMEMAFRHGLLVLTCGASTIRFCPPLVITKAEADEAIDLFELAIRDCG
;
A
#
# COMPACT_ATOMS: atom_id res chain seq x y z
N MET A 1 11.98 -38.65 21.91
CA MET A 1 12.05 -38.83 20.46
C MET A 1 10.61 -38.88 19.96
N ALA A 2 10.12 -37.79 19.42
CA ALA A 2 8.80 -37.72 18.81
C ALA A 2 8.95 -37.96 17.32
N THR A 3 8.20 -38.94 16.78
CA THR A 3 8.16 -39.32 15.38
C THR A 3 7.64 -38.18 14.51
N PRO A 4 8.19 -37.92 13.31
CA PRO A 4 7.67 -36.93 12.40
C PRO A 4 6.30 -37.34 11.86
N THR A 5 5.31 -36.51 11.97
CA THR A 5 4.01 -36.65 11.32
C THR A 5 4.14 -36.39 9.82
N ASP A 6 3.55 -37.27 9.02
CA ASP A 6 3.49 -37.30 7.56
C ASP A 6 2.88 -35.97 7.00
N PRO A 7 3.52 -35.30 6.04
CA PRO A 7 3.03 -34.00 5.50
C PRO A 7 1.96 -34.15 4.40
N THR A 8 1.36 -35.31 4.17
CA THR A 8 0.48 -35.53 2.99
C THR A 8 -1.03 -35.57 3.28
N THR A 9 -1.50 -35.22 4.44
CA THR A 9 -2.95 -35.06 4.70
C THR A 9 -3.35 -33.60 4.73
N THR A 10 -3.66 -33.01 3.57
CA THR A 10 -4.42 -31.77 3.44
C THR A 10 -5.88 -32.04 3.82
N HIS A 11 -6.19 -32.00 5.09
CA HIS A 11 -7.58 -31.89 5.54
C HIS A 11 -8.03 -30.43 5.36
N HIS A 12 -8.77 -30.13 4.28
CA HIS A 12 -9.60 -28.94 4.17
C HIS A 12 -10.78 -29.06 5.15
N GLU A 13 -10.51 -28.88 6.44
CA GLU A 13 -11.59 -28.67 7.42
C GLU A 13 -12.16 -27.28 7.23
N THR A 14 -13.42 -27.20 6.81
CA THR A 14 -14.17 -25.94 6.77
C THR A 14 -14.26 -25.38 8.20
N TYR A 15 -13.62 -24.24 8.45
CA TYR A 15 -13.57 -23.65 9.78
C TYR A 15 -14.93 -23.03 10.15
N HIS A 16 -15.71 -23.74 10.93
CA HIS A 16 -16.99 -23.24 11.48
C HIS A 16 -16.76 -22.62 12.86
N GLY A 17 -16.91 -21.30 12.93
CA GLY A 17 -16.97 -20.54 14.19
C GLY A 17 -15.61 -20.05 14.74
N ILE A 18 -15.71 -19.21 15.78
CA ILE A 18 -14.59 -18.67 16.55
C ILE A 18 -14.22 -19.67 17.62
N GLY A 19 -12.92 -19.96 17.79
CA GLY A 19 -12.46 -20.87 18.85
C GLY A 19 -12.61 -20.29 20.26
N PRO A 20 -12.54 -21.11 21.32
CA PRO A 20 -12.80 -20.67 22.68
C PRO A 20 -11.77 -19.67 23.22
N LYS A 21 -10.48 -19.82 22.84
CA LYS A 21 -9.44 -18.86 23.23
C LYS A 21 -9.62 -17.54 22.54
N ALA A 22 -9.89 -17.54 21.23
CA ALA A 22 -10.17 -16.33 20.47
C ALA A 22 -11.40 -15.61 21.02
N SER A 23 -12.52 -16.32 21.30
CA SER A 23 -13.74 -15.74 21.92
C SER A 23 -13.44 -15.01 23.22
N ALA A 24 -12.66 -15.61 24.11
CA ALA A 24 -12.30 -14.99 25.39
C ALA A 24 -11.45 -13.72 25.22
N LEU A 25 -10.51 -13.72 24.25
CA LEU A 25 -9.68 -12.55 23.95
C LEU A 25 -10.47 -11.43 23.28
N LEU A 26 -11.38 -11.75 22.35
CA LEU A 26 -12.26 -10.78 21.71
C LEU A 26 -13.19 -10.09 22.72
N ALA A 27 -13.74 -10.83 23.69
CA ALA A 27 -14.55 -10.25 24.75
C ALA A 27 -13.75 -9.26 25.64
N ARG A 28 -12.48 -9.56 25.92
CA ARG A 28 -11.58 -8.65 26.65
C ARG A 28 -11.21 -7.43 25.83
N ASP A 29 -10.96 -7.59 24.53
CA ASP A 29 -10.66 -6.50 23.60
C ASP A 29 -11.78 -5.46 23.57
N GLN A 30 -13.04 -5.91 23.49
CA GLN A 30 -14.22 -5.03 23.48
C GLN A 30 -14.33 -4.15 24.73
N GLN A 31 -13.74 -4.56 25.86
CA GLN A 31 -13.78 -3.81 27.11
C GLN A 31 -12.74 -2.68 27.16
N VAL A 32 -11.63 -2.80 26.43
CA VAL A 32 -10.47 -1.91 26.59
C VAL A 32 -10.07 -1.15 25.34
N MET A 33 -10.51 -1.60 24.17
CA MET A 33 -10.17 -0.98 22.88
C MET A 33 -11.33 -0.17 22.33
N VAL A 34 -11.02 1.02 21.81
CA VAL A 34 -12.02 1.79 21.05
C VAL A 34 -12.49 0.99 19.83
N PRO A 35 -13.75 1.18 19.37
CA PRO A 35 -14.25 0.48 18.19
C PRO A 35 -13.37 0.74 16.97
N MET A 36 -12.77 -0.32 16.42
CA MET A 36 -11.99 -0.31 15.18
C MET A 36 -12.72 -1.14 14.12
N GLY A 37 -12.50 -0.84 12.85
CA GLY A 37 -13.10 -1.58 11.73
C GLY A 37 -12.41 -2.92 11.48
N ARG A 38 -12.37 -3.82 12.47
CA ARG A 38 -11.84 -5.17 12.30
C ARG A 38 -12.76 -5.99 11.40
N VAL A 39 -12.17 -6.66 10.42
CA VAL A 39 -12.91 -7.44 9.42
C VAL A 39 -13.10 -8.88 9.91
N TYR A 40 -12.04 -9.46 10.49
CA TYR A 40 -12.04 -10.87 10.92
C TYR A 40 -12.02 -10.99 12.46
N PRO A 41 -12.79 -11.93 13.02
CA PRO A 41 -12.72 -12.27 14.44
C PRO A 41 -11.51 -13.20 14.71
N LEU A 42 -10.34 -12.85 14.18
CA LEU A 42 -9.13 -13.64 14.21
C LEU A 42 -8.13 -13.06 15.20
N VAL A 43 -7.65 -13.89 16.12
CA VAL A 43 -6.62 -13.54 17.09
C VAL A 43 -5.34 -14.29 16.73
N ILE A 44 -4.37 -13.58 16.14
CA ILE A 44 -3.10 -14.14 15.67
C ILE A 44 -2.21 -14.49 16.86
N GLU A 45 -1.63 -15.69 16.89
CA GLU A 45 -0.61 -16.12 17.84
C GLU A 45 0.80 -16.05 17.25
N ARG A 46 0.98 -16.52 16.01
CA ARG A 46 2.28 -16.58 15.33
C ARG A 46 2.13 -16.50 13.82
N GLY A 47 3.24 -16.17 13.15
CA GLY A 47 3.33 -16.18 11.69
C GLY A 47 4.71 -16.61 11.21
N LEU A 48 4.76 -17.22 10.01
CA LEU A 48 6.01 -17.60 9.34
C LEU A 48 5.81 -17.54 7.81
N GLY A 49 6.66 -16.78 7.13
CA GLY A 49 6.53 -16.60 5.67
C GLY A 49 5.19 -15.99 5.28
N CYS A 50 4.38 -16.73 4.53
CA CYS A 50 3.03 -16.32 4.12
C CYS A 50 1.92 -16.92 5.01
N GLU A 51 2.25 -17.58 6.09
CA GLU A 51 1.29 -18.26 6.95
C GLU A 51 1.15 -17.61 8.31
N VAL A 52 -0.06 -17.64 8.85
CA VAL A 52 -0.34 -17.26 10.22
C VAL A 52 -1.20 -18.31 10.91
N TRP A 53 -1.05 -18.41 12.23
CA TRP A 53 -1.86 -19.28 13.07
C TRP A 53 -2.56 -18.45 14.15
N ASP A 54 -3.82 -18.81 14.38
CA ASP A 54 -4.58 -18.21 15.47
C ASP A 54 -4.26 -18.89 16.82
N VAL A 55 -4.76 -18.27 17.90
CA VAL A 55 -4.58 -18.77 19.27
C VAL A 55 -5.26 -20.12 19.53
N ASP A 56 -6.14 -20.56 18.66
CA ASP A 56 -6.80 -21.88 18.70
C ASP A 56 -6.08 -22.90 17.81
N GLY A 57 -4.95 -22.52 17.16
CA GLY A 57 -4.06 -23.38 16.40
C GLY A 57 -4.42 -23.54 14.91
N ARG A 58 -5.39 -22.79 14.38
CA ARG A 58 -5.81 -22.86 12.98
C ARG A 58 -4.83 -22.09 12.10
N ARG A 59 -4.48 -22.66 10.95
CA ARG A 59 -3.61 -22.08 9.93
C ARG A 59 -4.41 -21.25 8.94
N TYR A 60 -3.84 -20.14 8.52
CA TYR A 60 -4.36 -19.29 7.46
C TYR A 60 -3.22 -18.89 6.52
N LEU A 61 -3.52 -18.86 5.21
CA LEU A 61 -2.63 -18.29 4.20
C LEU A 61 -2.89 -16.79 4.06
N ASP A 62 -1.86 -15.98 4.32
CA ASP A 62 -1.97 -14.52 4.37
C ASP A 62 -1.71 -13.89 3.00
N MET A 63 -2.79 -13.64 2.24
CA MET A 63 -2.73 -12.88 0.99
C MET A 63 -2.90 -11.36 1.20
N ASN A 64 -2.71 -10.88 2.42
CA ASN A 64 -2.88 -9.47 2.80
C ASN A 64 -1.61 -8.83 3.36
N ALA A 65 -0.68 -9.60 3.94
CA ALA A 65 0.60 -9.16 4.50
C ALA A 65 0.49 -7.95 5.46
N GLY A 66 -0.54 -7.91 6.33
CA GLY A 66 -0.79 -6.76 7.19
C GLY A 66 -1.10 -5.47 6.42
N ILE A 67 -1.79 -5.56 5.30
CA ILE A 67 -2.08 -4.48 4.32
C ILE A 67 -0.79 -4.06 3.59
N ALA A 68 -0.13 -5.04 2.92
CA ALA A 68 1.10 -4.87 2.15
C ALA A 68 2.30 -4.34 2.97
N VAL A 69 2.36 -4.67 4.26
CA VAL A 69 3.43 -4.23 5.18
C VAL A 69 4.58 -5.23 5.25
N LEU A 70 4.27 -6.53 5.26
CA LEU A 70 5.24 -7.60 5.48
C LEU A 70 5.90 -8.03 4.16
N SER A 71 6.76 -7.17 3.60
CA SER A 71 7.46 -7.51 2.34
C SER A 71 8.27 -8.79 2.44
N ALA A 72 9.00 -9.01 3.52
CA ALA A 72 9.81 -10.22 3.74
C ALA A 72 9.02 -11.37 4.40
N GLY A 73 7.70 -11.23 4.58
CA GLY A 73 6.87 -12.21 5.28
C GLY A 73 6.98 -12.14 6.79
N HIS A 74 6.21 -13.00 7.45
CA HIS A 74 6.22 -13.12 8.90
C HIS A 74 7.52 -13.76 9.38
N SER A 75 8.08 -13.21 10.48
CA SER A 75 9.20 -13.79 11.23
C SER A 75 10.45 -14.15 10.40
N HIS A 76 10.80 -13.30 9.42
CA HIS A 76 11.97 -13.54 8.56
C HIS A 76 13.29 -13.54 9.37
N PRO A 77 14.13 -14.60 9.25
CA PRO A 77 15.32 -14.78 10.11
C PRO A 77 16.31 -13.59 10.08
N ARG A 78 16.57 -12.99 8.91
CA ARG A 78 17.48 -11.82 8.79
C ARG A 78 16.92 -10.60 9.53
N LEU A 79 15.61 -10.37 9.47
CA LEU A 79 14.97 -9.25 10.15
C LEU A 79 14.98 -9.45 11.67
N ILE A 80 14.66 -10.66 12.13
CA ILE A 80 14.74 -11.02 13.56
C ILE A 80 16.17 -10.79 14.08
N LYS A 81 17.18 -11.29 13.35
CA LYS A 81 18.57 -11.11 13.74
C LYS A 81 18.96 -9.64 13.82
N ALA A 82 18.64 -8.84 12.81
CA ALA A 82 18.94 -7.41 12.80
C ALA A 82 18.29 -6.68 13.98
N ALA A 83 17.04 -7.03 14.31
CA ALA A 83 16.33 -6.49 15.46
C ALA A 83 17.00 -6.88 16.78
N GLN A 84 17.34 -8.16 16.98
CA GLN A 84 18.01 -8.66 18.17
C GLN A 84 19.40 -8.00 18.36
N ASP A 85 20.20 -7.94 17.31
CA ASP A 85 21.53 -7.33 17.36
C ASP A 85 21.43 -5.85 17.75
N GLN A 86 20.48 -5.10 17.15
CA GLN A 86 20.32 -3.68 17.46
C GLN A 86 19.78 -3.44 18.88
N LEU A 87 18.87 -4.28 19.37
CA LEU A 87 18.34 -4.18 20.73
C LEU A 87 19.42 -4.34 21.82
N THR A 88 20.51 -5.07 21.53
CA THR A 88 21.65 -5.18 22.47
C THR A 88 22.54 -3.94 22.50
N ARG A 89 22.42 -3.02 21.51
CA ARG A 89 23.23 -1.80 21.41
C ARG A 89 22.52 -0.60 22.04
N PHE A 90 21.37 -0.23 21.51
CA PHE A 90 20.46 0.78 22.05
C PHE A 90 19.09 0.66 21.38
N THR A 91 18.03 1.07 22.07
CA THR A 91 16.65 1.02 21.56
C THR A 91 16.25 2.29 20.83
N HIS A 92 16.60 3.46 21.36
CA HIS A 92 16.18 4.75 20.80
C HIS A 92 17.11 5.90 21.19
N MET A 93 17.36 6.79 20.23
CA MET A 93 17.82 8.16 20.38
C MET A 93 17.15 9.00 19.31
N ALA A 94 16.64 10.18 19.70
CA ALA A 94 15.94 11.06 18.78
C ALA A 94 16.86 11.52 17.63
N GLY A 95 16.51 11.15 16.40
CA GLY A 95 17.30 11.48 15.21
C GLY A 95 17.33 12.96 14.86
N THR A 96 16.44 13.76 15.47
CA THR A 96 16.44 15.23 15.37
C THR A 96 17.59 15.88 16.17
N ASP A 97 18.07 15.21 17.21
CA ASP A 97 19.05 15.75 18.15
C ASP A 97 20.38 14.99 18.12
N PHE A 98 20.37 13.72 17.70
CA PHE A 98 21.52 12.84 17.74
C PHE A 98 21.69 12.04 16.46
N TYR A 99 22.93 11.76 16.09
CA TYR A 99 23.25 10.87 14.98
C TYR A 99 23.28 9.42 15.45
N ASN A 100 22.81 8.51 14.59
CA ASN A 100 22.97 7.08 14.82
C ASN A 100 23.27 6.35 13.50
N GLU A 101 24.18 5.38 13.56
CA GLU A 101 24.66 4.64 12.40
C GLU A 101 23.54 3.86 11.67
N PRO A 102 22.62 3.14 12.35
CA PRO A 102 21.53 2.45 11.66
C PRO A 102 20.65 3.36 10.80
N MET A 103 20.35 4.58 11.26
CA MET A 103 19.59 5.56 10.51
C MET A 103 20.32 6.02 9.24
N ILE A 104 21.65 6.28 9.37
CA ILE A 104 22.49 6.69 8.24
C ILE A 104 22.54 5.57 7.19
N LYS A 105 22.84 4.34 7.62
CA LYS A 105 22.90 3.17 6.72
C LYS A 105 21.58 2.89 5.99
N ALA A 106 20.46 3.00 6.71
CA ALA A 106 19.14 2.84 6.09
C ALA A 106 18.86 3.94 5.05
N ALA A 107 19.25 5.20 5.34
CA ALA A 107 19.12 6.30 4.39
C ALA A 107 20.02 6.10 3.16
N GLU A 108 21.29 5.74 3.34
CA GLU A 108 22.22 5.43 2.25
C GLU A 108 21.70 4.30 1.36
N LYS A 109 21.20 3.20 1.98
CA LYS A 109 20.62 2.08 1.26
C LYS A 109 19.37 2.51 0.47
N LEU A 110 18.48 3.30 1.07
CA LEU A 110 17.28 3.79 0.41
C LEU A 110 17.64 4.71 -0.77
N VAL A 111 18.61 5.61 -0.59
CA VAL A 111 19.11 6.50 -1.65
C VAL A 111 19.77 5.70 -2.78
N SER A 112 20.52 4.65 -2.48
CA SER A 112 21.16 3.81 -3.50
C SER A 112 20.16 3.08 -4.42
N LEU A 113 18.92 2.90 -3.95
CA LEU A 113 17.82 2.28 -4.69
C LEU A 113 16.94 3.30 -5.44
N MET A 114 17.31 4.58 -5.40
CA MET A 114 16.61 5.62 -6.15
C MET A 114 17.07 5.65 -7.61
N PRO A 115 16.19 6.04 -8.54
CA PRO A 115 16.60 6.26 -9.93
C PRO A 115 17.74 7.26 -10.05
N THR A 116 18.68 7.00 -10.96
CA THR A 116 19.84 7.84 -11.23
C THR A 116 19.49 9.19 -11.85
N GLY A 117 20.44 10.13 -11.86
CA GLY A 117 20.30 11.45 -12.49
C GLY A 117 19.79 12.57 -11.59
N LYS A 118 19.47 12.27 -10.33
CA LYS A 118 19.15 13.24 -9.30
C LYS A 118 19.79 12.85 -7.98
N GLU A 119 20.09 13.85 -7.13
CA GLU A 119 20.46 13.64 -5.72
C GLU A 119 19.20 13.53 -4.88
N TRP A 120 19.18 12.60 -3.94
CA TRP A 120 18.05 12.34 -3.05
C TRP A 120 18.44 12.47 -1.57
N GLN A 121 17.51 12.92 -0.76
CA GLN A 121 17.63 12.96 0.70
C GLN A 121 16.39 12.35 1.34
N VAL A 122 16.57 11.76 2.52
CA VAL A 122 15.55 11.03 3.27
C VAL A 122 15.23 11.74 4.57
N PHE A 123 13.96 11.89 4.87
CA PHE A 123 13.44 12.22 6.19
C PHE A 123 12.60 11.06 6.70
N PHE A 124 13.07 10.37 7.73
CA PHE A 124 12.35 9.24 8.31
C PHE A 124 11.19 9.69 9.19
N THR A 125 10.11 8.91 9.14
CA THR A 125 8.88 9.07 9.91
C THR A 125 8.47 7.70 10.48
N ASN A 126 7.32 7.63 11.19
CA ASN A 126 6.85 6.38 11.80
C ASN A 126 5.74 5.69 10.99
N SER A 127 5.19 6.37 10.00
CA SER A 127 4.03 5.89 9.25
C SER A 127 3.90 6.57 7.90
N GLY A 128 3.06 5.99 7.01
CA GLY A 128 2.75 6.60 5.72
C GLY A 128 2.03 7.94 5.84
N THR A 129 1.15 8.09 6.83
CA THR A 129 0.46 9.38 7.07
C THR A 129 1.46 10.49 7.41
N GLU A 130 2.47 10.21 8.25
CA GLU A 130 3.52 11.17 8.58
C GLU A 130 4.44 11.47 7.37
N ALA A 131 4.73 10.47 6.54
CA ALA A 131 5.49 10.67 5.30
C ALA A 131 4.74 11.61 4.32
N VAL A 132 3.43 11.45 4.21
CA VAL A 132 2.57 12.36 3.42
C VAL A 132 2.52 13.76 4.03
N GLU A 133 2.37 13.90 5.37
CA GLU A 133 2.41 15.19 6.06
C GLU A 133 3.74 15.93 5.80
N ALA A 134 4.86 15.23 5.91
CA ALA A 134 6.18 15.78 5.60
C ALA A 134 6.27 16.23 4.13
N SER A 135 5.72 15.44 3.20
CA SER A 135 5.70 15.74 1.77
C SER A 135 4.90 17.00 1.44
N ILE A 136 3.71 17.15 2.04
CA ILE A 136 2.88 18.38 1.90
C ILE A 136 3.64 19.59 2.44
N LYS A 137 4.22 19.47 3.63
CA LYS A 137 4.96 20.56 4.27
C LYS A 137 6.17 20.96 3.45
N LEU A 138 6.93 19.99 2.92
CA LEU A 138 8.08 20.28 2.05
C LEU A 138 7.63 20.99 0.77
N ALA A 139 6.61 20.48 0.10
CA ALA A 139 6.11 21.07 -1.14
C ALA A 139 5.67 22.52 -0.95
N ARG A 140 4.87 22.82 0.08
CA ARG A 140 4.45 24.18 0.41
C ARG A 140 5.63 25.09 0.76
N TYR A 141 6.55 24.60 1.59
CA TYR A 141 7.71 25.37 2.02
C TYR A 141 8.66 25.70 0.86
N ALA A 142 8.95 24.70 0.04
CA ALA A 142 9.94 24.82 -1.03
C ALA A 142 9.45 25.65 -2.23
N THR A 143 8.12 25.68 -2.46
CA THR A 143 7.52 26.47 -3.56
C THR A 143 6.98 27.83 -3.11
N GLY A 144 6.68 28.02 -1.82
CA GLY A 144 5.94 29.17 -1.31
C GLY A 144 4.45 29.18 -1.66
N ARG A 145 3.96 28.13 -2.31
CA ARG A 145 2.57 27.98 -2.78
C ARG A 145 1.73 27.19 -1.75
N GLN A 146 0.40 27.33 -1.79
CA GLN A 146 -0.49 26.83 -0.75
C GLN A 146 -1.33 25.59 -1.17
N ASN A 147 -1.73 25.50 -2.44
CA ASN A 147 -2.71 24.52 -2.88
C ASN A 147 -2.06 23.16 -3.21
N ILE A 148 -2.80 22.09 -2.92
CA ILE A 148 -2.42 20.71 -3.28
C ILE A 148 -3.59 20.11 -4.07
N ILE A 149 -3.28 19.44 -5.17
CA ILE A 149 -4.26 18.65 -5.94
C ILE A 149 -4.05 17.19 -5.60
N ALA A 150 -5.16 16.50 -5.25
CA ALA A 150 -5.23 15.06 -5.00
C ALA A 150 -6.28 14.42 -5.91
N PHE A 151 -6.46 13.10 -5.81
CA PHE A 151 -7.38 12.38 -6.67
C PHE A 151 -8.56 11.78 -5.90
N TYR A 152 -9.74 11.73 -6.52
CA TYR A 152 -10.87 10.96 -6.00
C TYR A 152 -10.46 9.47 -5.87
N SER A 153 -11.06 8.79 -4.91
CA SER A 153 -10.78 7.40 -4.54
C SER A 153 -9.38 7.13 -3.97
N SER A 154 -8.51 8.14 -3.80
CA SER A 154 -7.17 8.00 -3.21
C SER A 154 -7.21 7.90 -1.68
N PHE A 155 -6.19 7.23 -1.14
CA PHE A 155 -5.97 7.11 0.30
C PHE A 155 -4.54 7.50 0.66
N HIS A 156 -4.38 8.61 1.38
CA HIS A 156 -3.08 9.17 1.75
C HIS A 156 -2.81 9.18 3.26
N GLY A 157 -3.75 8.71 4.08
CA GLY A 157 -3.62 8.64 5.53
C GLY A 157 -4.83 9.19 6.27
N ARG A 158 -4.70 9.32 7.61
CA ARG A 158 -5.79 9.71 8.52
C ARG A 158 -5.44 10.82 9.50
N SER A 159 -4.22 11.36 9.51
CA SER A 159 -3.94 12.65 10.16
C SER A 159 -4.58 13.78 9.35
N TYR A 160 -4.84 14.93 9.95
CA TYR A 160 -5.68 15.96 9.33
C TYR A 160 -5.19 16.43 7.94
N GLY A 161 -3.89 16.61 7.73
CA GLY A 161 -3.35 16.98 6.43
C GLY A 161 -3.51 15.85 5.41
N SER A 162 -3.08 14.63 5.74
CA SER A 162 -3.21 13.49 4.84
C SER A 162 -4.68 13.06 4.63
N LEU A 163 -5.54 13.23 5.65
CA LEU A 163 -6.98 12.99 5.54
C LEU A 163 -7.65 13.99 4.58
N SER A 164 -7.13 15.21 4.50
CA SER A 164 -7.61 16.21 3.55
C SER A 164 -7.44 15.78 2.10
N LEU A 165 -6.38 15.01 1.81
CA LEU A 165 -6.08 14.42 0.49
C LEU A 165 -6.84 13.11 0.25
N THR A 166 -7.18 12.38 1.32
CA THR A 166 -7.88 11.09 1.25
C THR A 166 -9.33 11.27 0.78
N ALA A 167 -9.74 10.59 -0.27
CA ALA A 167 -11.09 10.62 -0.83
C ALA A 167 -11.61 9.22 -1.23
N SER A 168 -11.08 8.14 -0.62
CA SER A 168 -11.43 6.76 -0.97
C SER A 168 -12.82 6.35 -0.45
N LYS A 169 -13.23 6.84 0.72
CA LYS A 169 -14.54 6.49 1.33
C LYS A 169 -15.06 7.64 2.18
N PRO A 170 -16.35 8.05 2.05
CA PRO A 170 -16.94 9.15 2.85
C PRO A 170 -16.82 8.93 4.36
N ARG A 171 -16.95 7.69 4.84
CA ARG A 171 -16.86 7.35 6.28
C ARG A 171 -15.51 7.70 6.93
N GLN A 172 -14.44 7.84 6.14
CA GLN A 172 -13.11 8.19 6.65
C GLN A 172 -12.97 9.67 6.98
N ARG A 173 -13.82 10.52 6.36
CA ARG A 173 -13.80 11.99 6.50
C ARG A 173 -14.95 12.53 7.35
N ARG A 174 -16.06 11.79 7.40
CA ARG A 174 -17.28 12.20 8.07
C ARG A 174 -17.04 12.45 9.57
N GLY A 175 -17.41 13.64 10.04
CA GLY A 175 -17.28 14.05 11.45
C GLY A 175 -15.91 14.68 11.81
N PHE A 176 -14.98 14.83 10.85
CA PHE A 176 -13.65 15.37 11.09
C PHE A 176 -13.42 16.76 10.44
N PHE A 177 -14.47 17.41 9.98
CA PHE A 177 -14.35 18.76 9.42
C PHE A 177 -14.24 19.82 10.52
N PRO A 178 -13.50 20.95 10.28
CA PRO A 178 -12.85 21.32 9.02
C PRO A 178 -11.52 20.59 8.81
N LEU A 179 -11.25 20.23 7.55
CA LEU A 179 -9.98 19.64 7.12
C LEU A 179 -8.98 20.76 6.73
N LEU A 180 -7.74 20.36 6.36
CA LEU A 180 -6.71 21.31 5.91
C LEU A 180 -7.18 22.06 4.66
N PRO A 181 -7.16 23.42 4.65
CA PRO A 181 -7.55 24.21 3.48
C PRO A 181 -6.53 24.10 2.34
N GLY A 182 -6.96 24.50 1.14
CA GLY A 182 -6.12 24.50 -0.06
C GLY A 182 -5.93 23.12 -0.68
N VAL A 183 -6.88 22.21 -0.49
CA VAL A 183 -6.89 20.88 -1.12
C VAL A 183 -8.05 20.78 -2.10
N SER A 184 -7.73 20.44 -3.35
CA SER A 184 -8.71 20.14 -4.41
C SER A 184 -8.54 18.71 -4.90
N HIS A 185 -9.65 18.12 -5.38
CA HIS A 185 -9.64 16.76 -5.92
C HIS A 185 -10.02 16.76 -7.40
N THR A 186 -9.38 15.87 -8.15
CA THR A 186 -9.69 15.57 -9.55
C THR A 186 -9.86 14.08 -9.78
N TYR A 187 -10.20 13.69 -11.01
CA TYR A 187 -10.43 12.30 -11.34
C TYR A 187 -9.12 11.52 -11.54
N TYR A 188 -9.06 10.32 -10.94
CA TYR A 188 -8.01 9.36 -11.21
C TYR A 188 -8.33 8.55 -12.47
N PRO A 189 -7.35 8.25 -13.35
CA PRO A 189 -7.58 7.44 -14.55
C PRO A 189 -7.97 6.00 -14.23
N ASN A 190 -9.26 5.69 -14.25
CA ASN A 190 -9.82 4.35 -14.08
C ASN A 190 -10.58 3.97 -15.34
N CYS A 191 -9.90 3.31 -16.31
CA CYS A 191 -10.51 2.99 -17.61
C CYS A 191 -11.61 1.95 -17.54
N TYR A 192 -11.61 1.06 -16.55
CA TYR A 192 -12.69 0.09 -16.36
C TYR A 192 -13.98 0.76 -15.88
N ARG A 193 -13.87 1.84 -15.07
CA ARG A 193 -14.99 2.68 -14.63
C ARG A 193 -14.64 4.14 -14.88
N CYS A 194 -14.62 4.50 -16.17
CA CYS A 194 -14.21 5.84 -16.56
C CYS A 194 -15.08 6.91 -15.93
N PRO A 195 -14.51 7.84 -15.14
CA PRO A 195 -15.31 8.84 -14.42
C PRO A 195 -15.94 9.91 -15.33
N ILE A 196 -15.51 9.99 -16.58
CA ILE A 196 -15.99 10.95 -17.58
C ILE A 196 -16.63 10.25 -18.79
N ASN A 197 -16.93 8.93 -18.67
CA ASN A 197 -17.61 8.11 -19.69
C ASN A 197 -16.93 8.11 -21.08
N LEU A 198 -15.61 8.14 -21.12
CA LEU A 198 -14.82 8.02 -22.34
C LEU A 198 -14.12 6.66 -22.41
N THR A 199 -13.63 6.30 -23.59
CA THR A 199 -12.93 5.03 -23.84
C THR A 199 -11.46 5.26 -24.15
N TYR A 200 -10.58 4.58 -23.44
CA TYR A 200 -9.14 4.54 -23.72
C TYR A 200 -8.86 3.54 -24.87
N PRO A 201 -7.94 3.81 -25.82
CA PRO A 201 -7.03 4.97 -25.87
C PRO A 201 -7.58 6.24 -26.56
N SER A 202 -8.77 6.18 -27.18
CA SER A 202 -9.33 7.28 -27.97
C SER A 202 -9.57 8.58 -27.18
N CYS A 203 -9.75 8.47 -25.86
CA CYS A 203 -9.91 9.63 -24.97
C CYS A 203 -8.60 10.38 -24.70
N ASN A 204 -7.43 9.85 -25.12
CA ASN A 204 -6.12 10.44 -24.88
C ASN A 204 -5.88 10.89 -23.42
N ILE A 205 -6.42 10.13 -22.45
CA ILE A 205 -6.29 10.39 -21.00
C ILE A 205 -6.88 11.75 -20.57
N SER A 206 -7.94 12.21 -21.22
CA SER A 206 -8.60 13.50 -20.95
C SER A 206 -8.97 13.73 -19.48
N CYS A 207 -9.13 12.69 -18.67
CA CYS A 207 -9.36 12.82 -17.23
C CYS A 207 -8.19 13.48 -16.48
N ILE A 208 -6.96 13.36 -16.97
CA ILE A 208 -5.80 14.09 -16.44
C ILE A 208 -5.77 15.54 -16.96
N ASP A 209 -6.12 15.76 -18.23
CA ASP A 209 -6.14 17.10 -18.82
C ASP A 209 -7.17 18.03 -18.15
N MET A 210 -8.18 17.49 -17.44
CA MET A 210 -9.11 18.27 -16.63
C MET A 210 -8.41 19.10 -15.54
N ILE A 211 -7.18 18.78 -15.16
CA ILE A 211 -6.37 19.61 -14.27
C ILE A 211 -6.15 20.99 -14.94
N GLU A 212 -5.66 21.00 -16.17
CA GLU A 212 -5.40 22.24 -16.92
C GLU A 212 -6.68 22.89 -17.44
N GLN A 213 -7.62 22.07 -17.95
CA GLN A 213 -8.83 22.59 -18.62
C GLN A 213 -9.91 23.06 -17.65
N THR A 214 -9.90 22.55 -16.41
CA THR A 214 -10.95 22.86 -15.42
C THR A 214 -10.35 23.48 -14.16
N LEU A 215 -9.50 22.76 -13.42
CA LEU A 215 -9.03 23.25 -12.12
C LEU A 215 -8.20 24.53 -12.24
N PHE A 216 -7.25 24.58 -13.18
CA PHE A 216 -6.41 25.78 -13.38
C PHE A 216 -7.18 26.98 -13.91
N GLN A 217 -8.28 26.75 -14.63
CA GLN A 217 -9.12 27.79 -15.19
C GLN A 217 -10.20 28.31 -14.23
N THR A 218 -10.43 27.63 -13.09
CA THR A 218 -11.58 27.97 -12.21
C THR A 218 -11.21 28.18 -10.76
N THR A 219 -10.59 27.21 -10.10
CA THR A 219 -10.44 27.20 -8.63
C THR A 219 -9.00 27.14 -8.14
N ASN A 220 -8.06 26.72 -8.97
CA ASN A 220 -6.65 26.52 -8.60
C ASN A 220 -5.72 27.10 -9.65
N PRO A 221 -5.47 28.41 -9.68
CA PRO A 221 -4.46 28.98 -10.55
C PRO A 221 -3.14 28.22 -10.37
N PRO A 222 -2.44 27.81 -11.44
CA PRO A 222 -1.26 26.95 -11.33
C PRO A 222 -0.12 27.58 -10.51
N GLU A 223 -0.04 28.89 -10.45
CA GLU A 223 0.90 29.66 -9.62
C GLU A 223 0.66 29.50 -8.10
N ASP A 224 -0.53 29.08 -7.67
CA ASP A 224 -0.87 28.80 -6.28
C ASP A 224 -0.71 27.33 -5.91
N VAL A 225 -0.53 26.43 -6.89
CA VAL A 225 -0.43 24.98 -6.68
C VAL A 225 1.00 24.59 -6.32
N ALA A 226 1.20 24.13 -5.08
CA ALA A 226 2.50 23.65 -4.59
C ALA A 226 2.83 22.26 -5.14
N ALA A 227 1.85 21.33 -5.15
CA ALA A 227 2.05 19.97 -5.61
C ALA A 227 0.78 19.30 -6.11
N ILE A 228 0.98 18.27 -6.94
CA ILE A 228 0.01 17.22 -7.23
C ILE A 228 0.50 15.95 -6.54
N ILE A 229 -0.37 15.32 -5.72
CA ILE A 229 -0.07 14.03 -5.08
C ILE A 229 -0.87 12.92 -5.73
N VAL A 230 -0.21 11.79 -6.04
CA VAL A 230 -0.82 10.67 -6.73
C VAL A 230 -0.30 9.34 -6.17
N GLU A 231 -1.19 8.37 -5.97
CA GLU A 231 -0.80 6.96 -5.84
C GLU A 231 -0.44 6.44 -7.24
N SER A 232 0.76 5.89 -7.44
CA SER A 232 1.17 5.34 -8.75
C SER A 232 0.24 4.20 -9.21
N ILE A 233 -0.29 3.44 -8.26
CA ILE A 233 -1.41 2.51 -8.39
C ILE A 233 -2.31 2.74 -7.18
N GLN A 234 -3.58 3.05 -7.38
CA GLN A 234 -4.49 3.27 -6.25
C GLN A 234 -4.67 2.00 -5.42
N GLY A 235 -4.44 2.10 -4.11
CA GLY A 235 -4.63 1.00 -3.17
C GLY A 235 -6.08 0.86 -2.72
N GLU A 236 -6.52 1.69 -1.79
CA GLU A 236 -7.89 1.66 -1.22
C GLU A 236 -8.98 1.99 -2.25
N GLY A 237 -8.64 2.66 -3.36
CA GLY A 237 -9.54 2.93 -4.47
C GLY A 237 -9.92 1.70 -5.30
N GLY A 238 -9.25 0.55 -5.11
CA GLY A 238 -9.59 -0.70 -5.79
C GLY A 238 -8.47 -1.34 -6.60
N TYR A 239 -7.22 -1.13 -6.24
CA TYR A 239 -6.04 -1.61 -6.98
C TYR A 239 -6.07 -1.19 -8.45
N VAL A 240 -6.42 0.10 -8.65
CA VAL A 240 -6.58 0.66 -9.98
C VAL A 240 -5.21 1.01 -10.57
N VAL A 241 -4.84 0.32 -11.63
CA VAL A 241 -3.66 0.63 -12.44
C VAL A 241 -4.06 1.66 -13.50
N PRO A 242 -3.46 2.86 -13.51
CA PRO A 242 -3.79 3.85 -14.52
C PRO A 242 -3.28 3.40 -15.89
N PRO A 243 -3.90 3.83 -17.00
CA PRO A 243 -3.42 3.51 -18.34
C PRO A 243 -2.02 4.10 -18.56
N HIS A 244 -1.26 3.42 -19.44
CA HIS A 244 0.09 3.86 -19.78
C HIS A 244 0.09 5.32 -20.27
N GLY A 245 1.08 6.09 -19.83
CA GLY A 245 1.21 7.52 -20.12
C GLY A 245 0.57 8.45 -19.10
N SER A 246 -0.27 7.95 -18.19
CA SER A 246 -0.96 8.80 -17.19
C SER A 246 -0.01 9.54 -16.26
N LEU A 247 0.94 8.84 -15.64
CA LEU A 247 1.92 9.48 -14.75
C LEU A 247 2.89 10.36 -15.54
N ARG A 248 3.19 10.01 -16.79
CA ARG A 248 3.99 10.85 -17.67
C ARG A 248 3.28 12.17 -17.98
N ARG A 249 1.98 12.12 -18.30
CA ARG A 249 1.18 13.32 -18.52
C ARG A 249 1.10 14.21 -17.26
N LEU A 250 0.98 13.61 -16.07
CA LEU A 250 1.06 14.36 -14.81
C LEU A 250 2.43 15.02 -14.61
N ARG A 251 3.52 14.32 -14.92
CA ARG A 251 4.87 14.89 -14.85
C ARG A 251 5.03 16.09 -15.80
N GLU A 252 4.52 15.97 -17.04
CA GLU A 252 4.53 17.08 -18.02
C GLU A 252 3.77 18.30 -17.49
N ILE A 253 2.57 18.13 -16.93
CA ILE A 253 1.81 19.23 -16.32
C ILE A 253 2.62 19.86 -15.18
N CYS A 254 3.18 19.05 -14.30
CA CYS A 254 3.97 19.56 -13.18
C CYS A 254 5.21 20.36 -13.67
N ASP A 255 5.90 19.86 -14.69
CA ASP A 255 7.09 20.52 -15.26
C ASP A 255 6.72 21.85 -15.92
N ASN A 256 5.63 21.89 -16.70
CA ASN A 256 5.17 23.10 -17.41
C ASN A 256 4.84 24.26 -16.46
N TYR A 257 4.32 23.96 -15.26
CA TYR A 257 3.84 24.98 -14.30
C TYR A 257 4.73 25.11 -13.05
N GLY A 258 5.84 24.37 -12.98
CA GLY A 258 6.72 24.37 -11.81
C GLY A 258 6.03 23.86 -10.54
N ILE A 259 5.14 22.88 -10.69
CA ILE A 259 4.40 22.20 -9.62
C ILE A 259 5.17 20.95 -9.23
N MET A 260 5.27 20.63 -7.94
CA MET A 260 5.92 19.40 -7.50
C MET A 260 5.00 18.18 -7.71
N LEU A 261 5.56 17.07 -8.20
CA LEU A 261 4.89 15.78 -8.24
C LEU A 261 5.29 14.95 -7.00
N ILE A 262 4.29 14.65 -6.17
CA ILE A 262 4.45 13.74 -5.01
C ILE A 262 3.91 12.37 -5.42
N ALA A 263 4.78 11.36 -5.47
CA ALA A 263 4.37 9.97 -5.64
C ALA A 263 4.11 9.34 -4.26
N ASP A 264 2.88 8.93 -4.00
CA ASP A 264 2.54 8.13 -2.83
C ASP A 264 2.80 6.66 -3.14
N GLU A 265 3.96 6.19 -2.73
CA GLU A 265 4.44 4.82 -2.86
C GLU A 265 4.30 4.02 -1.55
N VAL A 266 3.49 4.49 -0.63
CA VAL A 266 3.27 3.86 0.68
C VAL A 266 2.79 2.41 0.53
N GLN A 267 1.97 2.10 -0.47
CA GLN A 267 1.49 0.74 -0.72
C GLN A 267 2.12 0.08 -1.94
N SER A 268 2.41 0.83 -2.99
CA SER A 268 2.91 0.33 -4.29
C SER A 268 4.42 0.20 -4.37
N GLY A 269 5.16 0.87 -3.48
CA GLY A 269 6.62 0.86 -3.46
C GLY A 269 7.25 -0.36 -2.81
N VAL A 270 8.57 -0.30 -2.63
CA VAL A 270 9.40 -1.30 -1.95
C VAL A 270 9.23 -2.70 -2.56
N GLY A 271 9.37 -2.80 -3.89
CA GLY A 271 9.35 -4.08 -4.62
C GLY A 271 7.97 -4.65 -4.91
N ARG A 272 6.88 -4.10 -4.35
CA ARG A 272 5.51 -4.64 -4.40
C ARG A 272 5.02 -4.93 -5.82
N THR A 273 5.37 -4.08 -6.78
CA THR A 273 4.90 -4.16 -8.17
C THR A 273 5.92 -4.79 -9.14
N GLY A 274 7.01 -5.37 -8.60
CA GLY A 274 8.12 -5.91 -9.40
C GLY A 274 9.15 -4.87 -9.85
N LYS A 275 9.01 -3.64 -9.37
CA LYS A 275 9.98 -2.55 -9.44
C LYS A 275 10.18 -2.00 -8.03
N MET A 276 11.28 -1.32 -7.76
CA MET A 276 11.48 -0.68 -6.45
C MET A 276 10.36 0.32 -6.14
N TRP A 277 10.02 1.15 -7.13
CA TRP A 277 8.94 2.10 -7.09
C TRP A 277 7.97 1.89 -8.25
N ALA A 278 6.66 2.00 -8.01
CA ALA A 278 5.67 1.75 -9.06
C ALA A 278 5.70 2.82 -10.17
N PHE A 279 6.10 4.06 -9.90
CA PHE A 279 6.27 5.09 -10.92
C PHE A 279 7.35 4.75 -11.97
N GLU A 280 8.29 3.85 -11.66
CA GLU A 280 9.31 3.39 -12.61
C GLU A 280 8.73 2.63 -13.81
N HIS A 281 7.51 2.09 -13.68
CA HIS A 281 6.81 1.47 -14.82
C HIS A 281 6.45 2.48 -15.91
N GLU A 282 6.36 3.77 -15.56
CA GLU A 282 6.07 4.87 -16.51
C GLU A 282 7.33 5.67 -16.91
N GLY A 283 8.50 5.36 -16.29
CA GLY A 283 9.77 5.99 -16.61
C GLY A 283 9.82 7.47 -16.22
N ILE A 284 9.08 7.88 -15.18
CA ILE A 284 9.09 9.24 -14.66
C ILE A 284 9.93 9.37 -13.39
N LEU A 285 10.28 10.60 -13.02
CA LEU A 285 10.90 10.93 -11.74
C LEU A 285 10.02 11.93 -10.99
N PRO A 286 9.42 11.56 -9.84
CA PRO A 286 8.73 12.51 -8.98
C PRO A 286 9.72 13.45 -8.29
N ASP A 287 9.22 14.52 -7.68
CA ASP A 287 10.01 15.44 -6.87
C ASP A 287 10.11 14.95 -5.42
N ILE A 288 9.04 14.31 -4.93
CA ILE A 288 8.92 13.77 -3.57
C ILE A 288 8.25 12.40 -3.64
N ILE A 289 8.70 11.48 -2.79
CA ILE A 289 8.13 10.14 -2.64
C ILE A 289 7.75 9.95 -1.18
N ALA A 290 6.50 9.57 -0.92
CA ALA A 290 6.07 9.10 0.38
C ALA A 290 6.14 7.57 0.41
N SER A 291 6.87 6.99 1.37
CA SER A 291 7.05 5.55 1.53
C SER A 291 6.80 5.12 2.98
N ALA A 292 6.32 3.90 3.18
CA ALA A 292 6.15 3.26 4.50
C ALA A 292 5.88 1.76 4.31
N LYS A 293 4.96 1.19 5.11
CA LYS A 293 4.49 -0.21 5.00
C LYS A 293 5.64 -1.19 4.77
N GLY A 294 5.83 -1.64 3.52
CA GLY A 294 6.88 -2.57 3.13
C GLY A 294 8.29 -2.19 3.55
N LEU A 295 8.56 -0.90 3.74
CA LEU A 295 9.85 -0.37 4.17
C LEU A 295 10.26 -0.85 5.56
N GLY A 296 9.32 -0.93 6.50
CA GLY A 296 9.57 -1.28 7.90
C GLY A 296 9.61 -2.77 8.20
N GLY A 297 9.23 -3.64 7.24
CA GLY A 297 9.21 -5.09 7.44
C GLY A 297 8.34 -5.57 8.62
N GLY A 298 7.28 -4.84 8.94
CA GLY A 298 6.39 -5.07 10.08
C GLY A 298 6.59 -4.10 11.23
N LEU A 299 7.71 -3.38 11.30
CA LEU A 299 7.96 -2.34 12.28
C LEU A 299 7.48 -0.97 11.79
N PRO A 300 7.03 -0.06 12.70
CA PRO A 300 6.61 1.29 12.34
C PRO A 300 7.75 2.10 11.76
N LEU A 301 7.73 2.32 10.44
CA LEU A 301 8.67 3.18 9.73
C LEU A 301 7.99 3.76 8.49
N GLY A 302 8.23 5.04 8.25
CA GLY A 302 7.93 5.73 7.02
C GLY A 302 9.11 6.59 6.58
N ALA A 303 9.07 7.09 5.37
CA ALA A 303 10.05 8.01 4.83
C ALA A 303 9.42 8.97 3.82
N MET A 304 9.75 10.25 3.91
CA MET A 304 9.69 11.17 2.81
C MET A 304 11.05 11.19 2.14
N ILE A 305 11.09 10.90 0.85
CA ILE A 305 12.31 10.91 0.03
C ILE A 305 12.13 12.03 -0.98
N ALA A 306 13.02 13.01 -1.00
CA ALA A 306 12.88 14.17 -1.85
C ALA A 306 14.17 14.44 -2.63
N ARG A 307 14.03 15.05 -3.82
CA ARG A 307 15.19 15.60 -4.52
C ARG A 307 15.90 16.62 -3.65
N ALA A 308 17.22 16.53 -3.56
CA ALA A 308 18.03 17.37 -2.68
C ALA A 308 17.85 18.87 -2.96
N GLU A 309 17.57 19.24 -4.21
CA GLU A 309 17.28 20.63 -4.60
C GLU A 309 16.02 21.23 -3.91
N HIS A 310 15.12 20.38 -3.44
CA HIS A 310 13.92 20.78 -2.70
C HIS A 310 14.12 20.63 -1.19
N SER A 311 14.64 19.50 -0.72
CA SER A 311 14.81 19.26 0.72
C SER A 311 15.81 20.19 1.40
N ARG A 312 16.86 20.62 0.70
CA ARG A 312 17.84 21.61 1.18
C ARG A 312 17.25 23.01 1.42
N LYS A 313 16.04 23.29 0.96
CA LYS A 313 15.33 24.55 1.27
C LYS A 313 14.82 24.58 2.71
N TRP A 314 14.55 23.41 3.34
CA TRP A 314 14.15 23.40 4.74
C TRP A 314 15.26 23.93 5.65
N GLN A 315 14.88 24.82 6.55
CA GLN A 315 15.76 25.24 7.62
C GLN A 315 15.79 24.18 8.74
N PRO A 316 16.94 23.92 9.38
CA PRO A 316 17.01 23.04 10.54
C PRO A 316 15.92 23.39 11.57
N GLY A 317 15.20 22.38 12.06
CA GLY A 317 14.08 22.57 13.00
C GLY A 317 12.72 22.90 12.37
N SER A 318 12.61 23.10 11.05
CA SER A 318 11.31 23.35 10.38
C SER A 318 10.34 22.17 10.48
N HIS A 319 10.87 20.96 10.56
CA HIS A 319 10.11 19.73 10.74
C HIS A 319 10.94 18.72 11.52
N GLY A 320 10.27 17.90 12.32
CA GLY A 320 10.91 16.87 13.13
C GLY A 320 9.88 15.91 13.73
N ASN A 321 10.36 14.82 14.26
CA ASN A 321 9.59 13.86 15.05
C ASN A 321 10.53 13.14 16.04
N THR A 322 9.97 12.62 17.14
CA THR A 322 10.76 11.97 18.19
C THR A 322 11.27 10.59 17.77
N TYR A 323 10.44 9.78 17.10
CA TYR A 323 10.74 8.36 16.85
C TYR A 323 11.16 8.05 15.41
N GLY A 324 10.99 8.94 14.45
CA GLY A 324 11.39 8.71 13.06
C GLY A 324 12.88 8.48 12.93
N GLY A 325 13.26 7.46 12.17
CA GLY A 325 14.65 7.04 12.09
C GLY A 325 15.15 6.29 13.31
N ASN A 326 14.24 5.70 14.11
CA ASN A 326 14.60 4.84 15.24
C ASN A 326 15.62 3.78 14.83
N GLY A 327 16.69 3.60 15.65
CA GLY A 327 17.81 2.71 15.33
C GLY A 327 17.37 1.26 15.09
N LEU A 328 16.40 0.75 15.86
CA LEU A 328 15.86 -0.59 15.69
C LEU A 328 15.15 -0.74 14.33
N THR A 329 14.21 0.18 14.03
CA THR A 329 13.43 0.10 12.78
C THR A 329 14.32 0.33 11.55
N CYS A 330 15.32 1.20 11.63
CA CYS A 330 16.28 1.44 10.57
C CYS A 330 17.21 0.25 10.31
N ALA A 331 17.66 -0.44 11.35
CA ALA A 331 18.45 -1.67 11.20
C ALA A 331 17.66 -2.76 10.48
N VAL A 332 16.38 -2.92 10.83
CA VAL A 332 15.48 -3.87 10.13
C VAL A 332 15.18 -3.41 8.71
N ALA A 333 14.92 -2.12 8.49
CA ALA A 333 14.66 -1.58 7.15
C ALA A 333 15.82 -1.77 6.18
N TYR A 334 17.06 -1.64 6.66
CA TYR A 334 18.25 -1.94 5.86
C TYR A 334 18.21 -3.38 5.32
N GLU A 335 17.87 -4.36 6.15
CA GLU A 335 17.74 -5.76 5.74
C GLU A 335 16.55 -5.99 4.80
N VAL A 336 15.42 -5.31 5.04
CA VAL A 336 14.27 -5.36 4.13
C VAL A 336 14.66 -4.87 2.74
N LEU A 337 15.29 -3.69 2.65
CA LEU A 337 15.73 -3.11 1.39
C LEU A 337 16.73 -3.99 0.66
N SER A 338 17.66 -4.62 1.42
CA SER A 338 18.62 -5.56 0.87
C SER A 338 17.93 -6.81 0.29
N LEU A 339 16.98 -7.40 1.03
CA LEU A 339 16.20 -8.54 0.54
C LEU A 339 15.36 -8.19 -0.69
N VAL A 340 14.77 -6.99 -0.71
CA VAL A 340 13.97 -6.52 -1.87
C VAL A 340 14.85 -6.42 -3.10
N GLU A 341 16.03 -5.82 -2.99
CA GLU A 341 16.99 -5.69 -4.10
C GLU A 341 17.53 -7.05 -4.56
N GLU A 342 17.94 -7.91 -3.62
CA GLU A 342 18.57 -9.20 -3.88
C GLU A 342 17.63 -10.20 -4.57
N GLN A 343 16.35 -10.26 -4.17
CA GLN A 343 15.44 -11.32 -4.61
C GLN A 343 13.94 -10.98 -4.63
N LEU A 344 13.42 -10.21 -3.66
CA LEU A 344 11.97 -10.11 -3.48
C LEU A 344 11.27 -9.32 -4.59
N MET A 345 11.95 -8.34 -5.16
CA MET A 345 11.43 -7.56 -6.29
C MET A 345 11.27 -8.43 -7.55
N ALA A 346 12.25 -9.29 -7.84
CA ALA A 346 12.17 -10.25 -8.95
C ALA A 346 11.06 -11.29 -8.71
N ASN A 347 10.97 -11.82 -7.48
CA ASN A 347 9.91 -12.75 -7.10
C ASN A 347 8.53 -12.11 -7.23
N SER A 348 8.38 -10.85 -6.81
CA SER A 348 7.13 -10.11 -6.98
C SER A 348 6.70 -10.00 -8.45
N ALA A 349 7.64 -9.76 -9.36
CA ALA A 349 7.34 -9.72 -10.78
C ALA A 349 6.92 -11.10 -11.31
N GLU A 350 7.68 -12.15 -10.98
CA GLU A 350 7.46 -13.50 -11.50
C GLU A 350 6.19 -14.15 -10.93
N VAL A 351 6.08 -14.21 -9.60
CA VAL A 351 4.93 -14.85 -8.93
C VAL A 351 3.68 -13.99 -9.09
N GLY A 352 3.83 -12.66 -9.12
CA GLY A 352 2.71 -11.76 -9.43
C GLY A 352 2.12 -11.98 -10.82
N ALA A 353 2.96 -12.19 -11.83
CA ALA A 353 2.50 -12.54 -13.18
C ALA A 353 1.82 -13.94 -13.20
N HIS A 354 2.32 -14.90 -12.42
CA HIS A 354 1.68 -16.20 -12.27
C HIS A 354 0.30 -16.09 -11.60
N LEU A 355 0.21 -15.41 -10.47
CA LEU A 355 -1.04 -15.15 -9.74
C LEU A 355 -2.08 -14.47 -10.64
N GLN A 356 -1.65 -13.46 -11.40
CA GLN A 356 -2.55 -12.72 -12.27
C GLN A 356 -3.10 -13.61 -13.40
N ARG A 357 -2.27 -14.46 -14.03
CA ARG A 357 -2.76 -15.44 -15.03
C ARG A 357 -3.79 -16.38 -14.43
N ARG A 358 -3.52 -17.00 -13.26
CA ARG A 358 -4.46 -17.90 -12.57
C ARG A 358 -5.79 -17.21 -12.28
N LEU A 359 -5.78 -15.94 -11.87
CA LEU A 359 -7.00 -15.16 -11.62
C LEU A 359 -7.76 -14.82 -12.92
N VAL A 360 -7.07 -14.58 -14.03
CA VAL A 360 -7.69 -14.40 -15.35
C VAL A 360 -8.32 -15.69 -15.86
N ASP A 361 -7.66 -16.85 -15.67
CA ASP A 361 -8.23 -18.16 -16.00
C ASP A 361 -9.49 -18.45 -15.16
N LEU A 362 -9.50 -18.02 -13.89
CA LEU A 362 -10.64 -18.12 -13.02
C LEU A 362 -11.79 -17.19 -13.49
N GLN A 363 -11.47 -15.94 -13.85
CA GLN A 363 -12.41 -14.97 -14.38
C GLN A 363 -13.18 -15.49 -15.60
N ALA A 364 -12.52 -16.25 -16.47
CA ALA A 364 -13.17 -16.85 -17.65
C ALA A 364 -14.29 -17.86 -17.29
N ARG A 365 -14.26 -18.41 -16.08
CA ARG A 365 -15.24 -19.39 -15.58
C ARG A 365 -16.35 -18.77 -14.74
N TYR A 366 -16.09 -17.59 -14.15
CA TYR A 366 -17.00 -16.92 -13.22
C TYR A 366 -17.36 -15.52 -13.70
N PRO A 367 -18.52 -15.33 -14.36
CA PRO A 367 -18.96 -14.03 -14.91
C PRO A 367 -19.11 -12.90 -13.87
N VAL A 368 -19.20 -13.24 -12.58
CA VAL A 368 -19.21 -12.27 -11.47
C VAL A 368 -17.88 -11.57 -11.26
N MET A 369 -16.77 -12.10 -11.81
CA MET A 369 -15.46 -11.50 -11.80
C MET A 369 -15.33 -10.52 -12.98
N GLY A 370 -15.60 -9.25 -12.74
CA GLY A 370 -15.66 -8.21 -13.79
C GLY A 370 -14.29 -7.87 -14.39
N VAL A 371 -13.28 -7.65 -13.58
CA VAL A 371 -11.92 -7.38 -14.04
C VAL A 371 -10.86 -7.85 -13.05
N VAL A 372 -9.81 -8.44 -13.58
CA VAL A 372 -8.55 -8.71 -12.86
C VAL A 372 -7.53 -7.68 -13.30
N ARG A 373 -6.93 -6.96 -12.35
CA ARG A 373 -5.95 -5.90 -12.62
C ARG A 373 -4.86 -5.86 -11.55
N GLY A 374 -3.69 -5.35 -11.89
CA GLY A 374 -2.58 -5.22 -10.95
C GLY A 374 -1.21 -5.19 -11.62
N ARG A 375 -0.16 -5.10 -10.79
CA ARG A 375 1.23 -5.28 -11.18
C ARG A 375 2.00 -5.97 -10.07
N GLY A 376 2.87 -6.92 -10.41
CA GLY A 376 3.58 -7.72 -9.44
C GLY A 376 2.61 -8.38 -8.45
N LEU A 377 2.91 -8.34 -7.17
CA LEU A 377 2.08 -8.86 -6.08
C LEU A 377 1.14 -7.78 -5.48
N MET A 378 0.60 -6.90 -6.32
CA MET A 378 -0.47 -5.97 -6.02
C MET A 378 -1.59 -6.21 -7.03
N VAL A 379 -2.48 -7.18 -6.76
CA VAL A 379 -3.52 -7.66 -7.69
C VAL A 379 -4.91 -7.50 -7.07
N GLY A 380 -5.87 -7.00 -7.84
CA GLY A 380 -7.26 -6.83 -7.46
C GLY A 380 -8.20 -7.54 -8.43
N VAL A 381 -9.26 -8.11 -7.88
CA VAL A 381 -10.38 -8.71 -8.60
C VAL A 381 -11.64 -7.94 -8.25
N GLU A 382 -12.23 -7.24 -9.21
CA GLU A 382 -13.46 -6.49 -8.98
C GLU A 382 -14.67 -7.36 -9.33
N PHE A 383 -15.59 -7.49 -8.38
CA PHE A 383 -16.82 -8.25 -8.53
C PHE A 383 -17.96 -7.37 -9.05
N VAL A 384 -18.77 -7.94 -9.94
CA VAL A 384 -19.86 -7.24 -10.61
C VAL A 384 -21.12 -8.08 -10.64
N ASP A 385 -22.25 -7.43 -10.75
CA ASP A 385 -23.47 -8.05 -11.22
C ASP A 385 -23.33 -8.37 -12.71
N PRO A 386 -23.44 -9.64 -13.15
CA PRO A 386 -23.18 -10.01 -14.54
C PRO A 386 -24.15 -9.40 -15.56
N ALA A 387 -25.37 -9.05 -15.14
CA ALA A 387 -26.40 -8.50 -16.02
C ALA A 387 -26.20 -7.00 -16.27
N SER A 388 -25.83 -6.26 -15.23
CA SER A 388 -25.71 -4.78 -15.30
C SER A 388 -24.29 -4.27 -15.36
N GLY A 389 -23.28 -5.08 -14.98
CA GLY A 389 -21.89 -4.66 -14.81
C GLY A 389 -21.68 -3.75 -13.59
N ALA A 390 -22.70 -3.55 -12.75
CA ALA A 390 -22.59 -2.73 -11.53
C ALA A 390 -21.70 -3.39 -10.47
N PRO A 391 -21.02 -2.62 -9.60
CA PRO A 391 -20.21 -3.19 -8.50
C PRO A 391 -21.06 -4.04 -7.57
N ALA A 392 -20.65 -5.30 -7.35
CA ALA A 392 -21.33 -6.25 -6.46
C ALA A 392 -20.62 -6.29 -5.08
N LYS A 393 -20.78 -5.21 -4.30
CA LYS A 393 -20.09 -5.08 -3.00
C LYS A 393 -20.47 -6.19 -2.03
N GLN A 394 -21.76 -6.52 -1.91
CA GLN A 394 -22.21 -7.54 -0.97
C GLN A 394 -21.60 -8.89 -1.31
N LEU A 395 -21.61 -9.31 -2.58
CA LEU A 395 -20.98 -10.54 -3.05
C LEU A 395 -19.46 -10.56 -2.74
N ALA A 396 -18.76 -9.44 -2.96
CA ALA A 396 -17.33 -9.38 -2.62
C ALA A 396 -17.08 -9.53 -1.11
N ASP A 397 -17.94 -8.98 -0.24
CA ASP A 397 -17.84 -9.13 1.20
C ASP A 397 -18.17 -10.58 1.63
N GLU A 398 -19.16 -11.23 1.01
CA GLU A 398 -19.51 -12.64 1.24
C GLU A 398 -18.38 -13.58 0.82
N ILE A 399 -17.80 -13.39 -0.38
CA ILE A 399 -16.64 -14.18 -0.85
C ILE A 399 -15.43 -14.00 0.09
N MET A 400 -15.19 -12.78 0.57
CA MET A 400 -14.12 -12.52 1.54
C MET A 400 -14.36 -13.29 2.85
N GLU A 401 -15.60 -13.36 3.34
CA GLU A 401 -15.94 -14.15 4.54
C GLU A 401 -15.77 -15.64 4.30
N MET A 402 -16.22 -16.16 3.14
CA MET A 402 -16.03 -17.58 2.78
C MET A 402 -14.56 -17.93 2.60
N ALA A 403 -13.75 -17.03 1.98
CA ALA A 403 -12.30 -17.20 1.90
C ALA A 403 -11.66 -17.38 3.29
N PHE A 404 -12.06 -16.54 4.24
CA PHE A 404 -11.62 -16.67 5.63
C PHE A 404 -11.99 -18.04 6.24
N ARG A 405 -13.20 -18.54 5.99
CA ARG A 405 -13.63 -19.86 6.46
C ARG A 405 -12.83 -21.00 5.84
N HIS A 406 -12.34 -20.83 4.62
CA HIS A 406 -11.43 -21.75 3.94
C HIS A 406 -9.95 -21.56 4.32
N GLY A 407 -9.62 -20.65 5.26
CA GLY A 407 -8.24 -20.42 5.70
C GLY A 407 -7.44 -19.47 4.82
N LEU A 408 -8.09 -18.62 4.02
CA LEU A 408 -7.45 -17.61 3.17
C LEU A 408 -7.77 -16.21 3.68
N LEU A 409 -6.74 -15.40 3.94
CA LEU A 409 -6.90 -14.01 4.37
C LEU A 409 -6.75 -13.06 3.17
N VAL A 410 -7.85 -12.45 2.76
CA VAL A 410 -7.91 -11.38 1.75
C VAL A 410 -8.70 -10.20 2.31
N LEU A 411 -8.64 -9.03 1.70
CA LEU A 411 -9.44 -7.87 2.10
C LEU A 411 -10.12 -7.22 0.90
N THR A 412 -11.26 -6.59 1.14
CA THR A 412 -11.94 -5.77 0.13
C THR A 412 -11.39 -4.33 0.10
N CYS A 413 -11.42 -3.72 -1.09
CA CYS A 413 -11.14 -2.30 -1.33
C CYS A 413 -11.99 -1.77 -2.49
N GLY A 414 -11.93 -0.46 -2.76
CA GLY A 414 -12.76 0.14 -3.80
C GLY A 414 -14.25 -0.08 -3.57
N ALA A 415 -14.99 -0.22 -4.66
CA ALA A 415 -16.42 -0.47 -4.64
C ALA A 415 -16.76 -1.95 -4.33
N SER A 416 -16.05 -2.88 -4.97
CA SER A 416 -16.30 -4.33 -4.86
C SER A 416 -15.06 -5.17 -5.22
N THR A 417 -13.86 -4.66 -4.93
CA THR A 417 -12.61 -5.34 -5.29
C THR A 417 -12.09 -6.15 -4.11
N ILE A 418 -11.77 -7.43 -4.30
CA ILE A 418 -10.94 -8.22 -3.40
C ILE A 418 -9.49 -8.07 -3.84
N ARG A 419 -8.59 -7.75 -2.88
CA ARG A 419 -7.17 -7.49 -3.12
C ARG A 419 -6.29 -8.62 -2.64
N PHE A 420 -5.27 -8.93 -3.44
CA PHE A 420 -4.19 -9.86 -3.15
C PHE A 420 -2.89 -9.04 -3.07
N CYS A 421 -2.31 -8.99 -1.88
CA CYS A 421 -1.04 -8.34 -1.62
C CYS A 421 -0.21 -9.14 -0.60
N PRO A 422 0.10 -10.42 -0.92
CA PRO A 422 0.81 -11.32 -0.03
C PRO A 422 2.22 -10.81 0.29
N PRO A 423 2.93 -11.40 1.25
CA PRO A 423 4.37 -11.21 1.40
C PRO A 423 5.10 -11.49 0.08
N LEU A 424 6.17 -10.73 -0.19
CA LEU A 424 6.93 -10.87 -1.46
C LEU A 424 7.76 -12.17 -1.52
N VAL A 425 7.84 -12.90 -0.42
CA VAL A 425 8.47 -14.22 -0.34
C VAL A 425 7.58 -15.35 -0.85
N ILE A 426 6.31 -15.09 -1.17
CA ILE A 426 5.34 -16.09 -1.60
C ILE A 426 5.87 -16.92 -2.79
N THR A 427 5.66 -18.21 -2.74
CA THR A 427 5.98 -19.14 -3.81
C THR A 427 4.82 -19.31 -4.79
N LYS A 428 5.09 -19.87 -5.98
CA LYS A 428 4.01 -20.22 -6.94
C LYS A 428 3.05 -21.25 -6.36
N ALA A 429 3.54 -22.20 -5.58
CA ALA A 429 2.70 -23.22 -4.95
C ALA A 429 1.73 -22.62 -3.93
N GLU A 430 2.20 -21.71 -3.09
CA GLU A 430 1.33 -20.96 -2.16
C GLU A 430 0.33 -20.05 -2.90
N ALA A 431 0.76 -19.44 -4.02
CA ALA A 431 -0.14 -18.66 -4.88
C ALA A 431 -1.22 -19.55 -5.51
N ASP A 432 -0.88 -20.77 -5.94
CA ASP A 432 -1.83 -21.76 -6.47
C ASP A 432 -2.81 -22.20 -5.38
N GLU A 433 -2.33 -22.54 -4.18
CA GLU A 433 -3.17 -22.86 -3.02
C GLU A 433 -4.15 -21.71 -2.72
N ALA A 434 -3.66 -20.46 -2.72
CA ALA A 434 -4.52 -19.30 -2.48
C ALA A 434 -5.65 -19.19 -3.51
N ILE A 435 -5.37 -19.43 -4.78
CA ILE A 435 -6.39 -19.40 -5.85
C ILE A 435 -7.40 -20.54 -5.73
N ASP A 436 -6.94 -21.72 -5.36
CA ASP A 436 -7.83 -22.87 -5.17
C ASP A 436 -8.79 -22.64 -3.98
N LEU A 437 -8.29 -22.08 -2.86
CA LEU A 437 -9.12 -21.66 -1.73
C LEU A 437 -10.08 -20.52 -2.10
N PHE A 438 -9.62 -19.59 -2.93
CA PHE A 438 -10.45 -18.48 -3.41
C PHE A 438 -11.56 -18.96 -4.35
N GLU A 439 -11.27 -19.94 -5.22
CA GLU A 439 -12.30 -20.56 -6.07
C GLU A 439 -13.37 -21.27 -5.25
N LEU A 440 -12.98 -22.00 -4.18
CA LEU A 440 -13.95 -22.58 -3.25
C LEU A 440 -14.87 -21.53 -2.65
N ALA A 441 -14.31 -20.39 -2.21
CA ALA A 441 -15.09 -19.29 -1.65
C ALA A 441 -16.09 -18.70 -2.66
N ILE A 442 -15.71 -18.57 -3.94
CA ILE A 442 -16.62 -18.10 -5.00
C ILE A 442 -17.76 -19.10 -5.22
N ARG A 443 -17.46 -20.41 -5.25
CA ARG A 443 -18.47 -21.47 -5.44
C ARG A 443 -19.49 -21.50 -4.31
N ASP A 444 -19.05 -21.27 -3.09
CA ASP A 444 -19.92 -21.31 -1.91
C ASP A 444 -20.86 -20.07 -1.83
N CYS A 445 -20.56 -19.02 -2.59
CA CYS A 445 -21.39 -17.80 -2.68
C CYS A 445 -22.30 -17.76 -3.93
N GLY A 446 -22.13 -18.64 -4.88
CA GLY A 446 -22.87 -18.69 -6.16
C GLY A 446 -23.59 -19.97 -6.36
#